data_30dec984f46e9399e8a926d519db3cba
#
_entry.id   30dec984f46e9399e8a926d519db3cba
#
_cell.length_a   1.000
_cell.length_b   1.000
_cell.length_c   1.000
_cell.angle_alpha   90.00
_cell.angle_beta   90.00
_cell.angle_gamma   90.00
#
_symmetry.space_group_name_H-M   'P 1'
#
loop_
_entity.id
_entity.type
_entity.pdbx_description
1 polymer ?
#
loop_
_entity_poly.entity_id
_entity_poly.type
_entity_poly.pdbx_seq_one_letter_code
_entity_poly.pdbx_strand_id
1 'polypeptide(L)'
;MQIEQHPLLPFLPSKARLLMLGSFPPQRKRWSMDFYYPNWNNDMWRIMGLLFFADKDYFCDNIHKAFRKECLVHFLTEQGIALYDTATEVRRLQDNASDKGLEIVTPTPVANLLDKLPQCRTVVTTGEKATETLCNQWQIQPPKVGQFVEFNLQGATYRLYRMPSSSRAYPLALEKKTAAYRILFQELGYIL
;
A
#
# COMPACT_ATOMS: atom_id res chain seq x y z
N MET A 1 25.82 0.24 8.15
CA MET A 1 24.78 0.55 7.13
C MET A 1 23.98 1.74 7.61
N GLN A 2 23.67 2.67 6.72
CA GLN A 2 22.96 3.89 7.06
C GLN A 2 21.46 3.63 7.26
N ILE A 3 20.85 4.31 8.23
CA ILE A 3 19.40 4.32 8.42
C ILE A 3 18.80 5.26 7.38
N GLU A 4 17.78 4.79 6.66
CA GLU A 4 16.98 5.57 5.71
C GLU A 4 15.68 6.02 6.37
N GLN A 5 15.42 7.33 6.32
CA GLN A 5 14.15 7.94 6.74
C GLN A 5 13.12 7.83 5.64
N HIS A 6 11.84 7.67 6.01
CA HIS A 6 10.76 7.64 5.04
C HIS A 6 10.66 8.98 4.29
N PRO A 7 10.79 9.00 2.96
CA PRO A 7 10.94 10.24 2.20
C PRO A 7 9.61 10.95 1.89
N LEU A 8 8.46 10.31 2.16
CA LEU A 8 7.14 10.87 1.89
C LEU A 8 6.36 11.09 3.20
N LEU A 9 5.51 12.09 3.20
CA LEU A 9 4.52 12.29 4.26
C LEU A 9 3.30 11.38 4.00
N PRO A 10 2.56 10.95 5.05
CA PRO A 10 1.33 10.18 4.89
C PRO A 10 0.32 10.94 4.02
N PHE A 11 -0.27 10.23 3.05
CA PHE A 11 -1.37 10.74 2.25
C PHE A 11 -2.70 10.34 2.90
N LEU A 12 -3.35 11.29 3.55
CA LEU A 12 -4.53 11.07 4.40
C LEU A 12 -5.71 11.95 3.96
N PRO A 13 -6.44 11.62 2.89
CA PRO A 13 -7.65 12.34 2.52
C PRO A 13 -8.68 12.31 3.65
N SER A 14 -9.33 13.43 3.93
CA SER A 14 -10.23 13.59 5.09
C SER A 14 -11.42 12.62 5.11
N LYS A 15 -11.85 12.16 3.94
CA LYS A 15 -12.94 11.17 3.77
C LYS A 15 -12.44 9.75 3.59
N ALA A 16 -11.17 9.46 3.90
CA ALA A 16 -10.62 8.13 3.70
C ALA A 16 -11.31 7.10 4.60
N ARG A 17 -11.77 6.02 3.96
CA ARG A 17 -12.39 4.85 4.60
C ARG A 17 -11.51 3.61 4.56
N LEU A 18 -10.41 3.70 3.83
CA LEU A 18 -9.42 2.65 3.63
C LEU A 18 -8.01 3.23 3.78
N LEU A 19 -7.15 2.59 4.58
CA LEU A 19 -5.72 2.89 4.67
C LEU A 19 -4.92 1.74 4.07
N MET A 20 -4.23 1.99 2.96
CA MET A 20 -3.33 1.01 2.34
C MET A 20 -1.89 1.28 2.78
N LEU A 21 -1.20 0.23 3.19
CA LEU A 21 0.16 0.26 3.72
C LEU A 21 1.07 -0.66 2.92
N GLY A 22 2.13 -0.09 2.33
CA GLY A 22 3.29 -0.85 1.87
C GLY A 22 4.28 -1.12 3.00
N SER A 23 5.46 -1.64 2.67
CA SER A 23 6.54 -1.83 3.63
C SER A 23 7.38 -0.57 3.81
N PHE A 24 8.01 -0.12 2.74
CA PHE A 24 8.85 1.07 2.62
C PHE A 24 9.15 1.32 1.13
N PRO A 25 9.30 2.58 0.67
CA PRO A 25 9.54 2.83 -0.74
C PRO A 25 10.91 2.30 -1.21
N PRO A 26 11.04 1.94 -2.50
CA PRO A 26 12.33 1.57 -3.07
C PRO A 26 13.28 2.77 -3.08
N GLN A 27 14.57 2.52 -3.30
CA GLN A 27 15.55 3.59 -3.45
C GLN A 27 15.15 4.59 -4.54
N ARG A 28 15.48 5.86 -4.33
CA ARG A 28 15.13 7.01 -5.20
C ARG A 28 15.48 6.80 -6.68
N LYS A 29 16.59 6.13 -6.99
CA LYS A 29 17.01 5.80 -8.36
C LYS A 29 16.00 4.94 -9.15
N ARG A 30 15.02 4.33 -8.45
CA ARG A 30 13.98 3.48 -9.04
C ARG A 30 12.62 4.19 -9.17
N TRP A 31 12.54 5.46 -8.80
CA TRP A 31 11.30 6.22 -8.83
C TRP A 31 11.03 6.80 -10.22
N SER A 32 9.81 6.66 -10.67
CA SER A 32 9.28 7.30 -11.87
C SER A 32 8.31 8.44 -11.56
N MET A 33 7.98 8.63 -10.28
CA MET A 33 7.22 9.78 -9.78
C MET A 33 7.51 10.01 -8.30
N ASP A 34 7.20 11.18 -7.78
CA ASP A 34 7.39 11.56 -6.38
C ASP A 34 6.11 11.30 -5.57
N PHE A 35 5.74 10.01 -5.43
CA PHE A 35 4.56 9.55 -4.72
C PHE A 35 4.70 8.05 -4.36
N TYR A 36 3.64 7.41 -3.83
CA TYR A 36 3.62 6.01 -3.43
C TYR A 36 3.68 5.04 -4.62
N TYR A 37 4.24 3.85 -4.38
CA TYR A 37 4.48 2.83 -5.42
C TYR A 37 5.17 3.42 -6.66
N PRO A 38 6.30 4.14 -6.46
CA PRO A 38 6.89 5.00 -7.48
C PRO A 38 7.61 4.25 -8.60
N ASN A 39 7.94 2.98 -8.38
CA ASN A 39 8.69 2.21 -9.37
C ASN A 39 7.81 1.88 -10.58
N TRP A 40 8.24 2.28 -11.78
CA TRP A 40 7.54 1.96 -13.03
C TRP A 40 7.20 0.47 -13.21
N ASN A 41 8.05 -0.40 -12.67
CA ASN A 41 7.83 -1.85 -12.67
C ASN A 41 6.92 -2.35 -11.52
N ASN A 42 6.28 -1.48 -10.75
CA ASN A 42 5.27 -1.86 -9.78
C ASN A 42 3.88 -1.90 -10.44
N ASP A 43 3.07 -2.88 -10.08
CA ASP A 43 1.77 -3.11 -10.71
C ASP A 43 0.61 -2.36 -10.02
N MET A 44 0.82 -1.70 -8.87
CA MET A 44 -0.27 -1.08 -8.10
C MET A 44 -1.17 -0.19 -8.94
N TRP A 45 -0.58 0.75 -9.66
CA TRP A 45 -1.37 1.71 -10.45
C TRP A 45 -1.99 1.10 -11.70
N ARG A 46 -1.43 0.00 -12.21
CA ARG A 46 -2.05 -0.81 -13.27
C ARG A 46 -3.24 -1.62 -12.76
N ILE A 47 -3.13 -2.16 -11.53
CA ILE A 47 -4.25 -2.82 -10.84
C ILE A 47 -5.40 -1.83 -10.65
N MET A 48 -5.11 -0.63 -10.13
CA MET A 48 -6.15 0.41 -9.93
C MET A 48 -6.78 0.86 -11.26
N GLY A 49 -5.97 1.02 -12.32
CA GLY A 49 -6.47 1.35 -13.65
C GLY A 49 -7.42 0.28 -14.21
N LEU A 50 -7.05 -1.00 -14.09
CA LEU A 50 -7.90 -2.12 -14.51
C LEU A 50 -9.19 -2.21 -13.70
N LEU A 51 -9.14 -1.95 -12.41
CA LEU A 51 -10.30 -2.07 -11.52
C LEU A 51 -11.33 -0.97 -11.76
N PHE A 52 -10.90 0.27 -11.77
CA PHE A 52 -11.79 1.42 -11.74
C PHE A 52 -12.08 2.02 -13.13
N PHE A 53 -11.24 1.71 -14.13
CA PHE A 53 -11.32 2.33 -15.47
C PHE A 53 -11.26 1.32 -16.61
N ALA A 54 -11.16 0.02 -16.31
CA ALA A 54 -10.98 -1.06 -17.29
C ALA A 54 -9.77 -0.85 -18.22
N ASP A 55 -8.79 -0.05 -17.79
CA ASP A 55 -7.59 0.30 -18.53
C ASP A 55 -6.36 0.24 -17.63
N LYS A 56 -5.44 -0.72 -17.89
CA LYS A 56 -4.19 -0.88 -17.12
C LYS A 56 -3.27 0.33 -17.23
N ASP A 57 -3.38 1.11 -18.28
CA ASP A 57 -2.51 2.24 -18.57
C ASP A 57 -3.15 3.59 -18.20
N TYR A 58 -4.36 3.59 -17.61
CA TYR A 58 -5.08 4.81 -17.25
C TYR A 58 -4.23 5.82 -16.46
N PHE A 59 -3.43 5.36 -15.51
CA PHE A 59 -2.53 6.19 -14.70
C PHE A 59 -1.11 6.26 -15.25
N CYS A 60 -0.85 5.68 -16.43
CA CYS A 60 0.49 5.57 -17.00
C CYS A 60 0.76 6.68 -18.02
N ASP A 61 1.95 7.26 -17.96
CA ASP A 61 2.58 7.96 -19.05
C ASP A 61 3.60 7.00 -19.68
N ASN A 62 3.18 6.32 -20.75
CA ASN A 62 4.00 5.29 -21.40
C ASN A 62 5.19 5.89 -22.17
N ILE A 63 5.12 7.18 -22.55
CA ILE A 63 6.19 7.87 -23.26
C ILE A 63 7.36 8.11 -22.32
N HIS A 64 7.09 8.66 -21.13
CA HIS A 64 8.12 9.00 -20.16
C HIS A 64 8.37 7.86 -19.13
N LYS A 65 7.64 6.74 -19.24
CA LYS A 65 7.67 5.62 -18.27
C LYS A 65 7.47 6.12 -16.83
N ALA A 66 6.48 6.95 -16.64
CA ALA A 66 6.10 7.55 -15.37
C ALA A 66 4.62 7.34 -15.08
N PHE A 67 4.23 7.50 -13.81
CA PHE A 67 2.81 7.53 -13.44
C PHE A 67 2.32 8.98 -13.32
N ARG A 68 1.03 9.19 -13.62
CA ARG A 68 0.37 10.51 -13.59
C ARG A 68 -0.05 10.84 -12.16
N LYS A 69 0.88 11.43 -11.39
CA LYS A 69 0.70 11.72 -9.96
C LYS A 69 -0.59 12.49 -9.65
N GLU A 70 -0.87 13.55 -10.40
CA GLU A 70 -2.04 14.41 -10.17
C GLU A 70 -3.35 13.63 -10.35
N CYS A 71 -3.42 12.77 -11.37
CA CYS A 71 -4.56 11.88 -11.59
C CYS A 71 -4.72 10.88 -10.43
N LEU A 72 -3.61 10.34 -9.92
CA LEU A 72 -3.62 9.42 -8.78
C LEU A 72 -4.08 10.12 -7.50
N VAL A 73 -3.58 11.31 -7.21
CA VAL A 73 -3.98 12.08 -6.03
C VAL A 73 -5.48 12.40 -6.08
N HIS A 74 -5.97 12.85 -7.23
CA HIS A 74 -7.40 13.10 -7.43
C HIS A 74 -8.23 11.82 -7.21
N PHE A 75 -7.90 10.75 -7.90
CA PHE A 75 -8.56 9.44 -7.79
C PHE A 75 -8.62 8.93 -6.34
N LEU A 76 -7.49 8.91 -5.65
CA LEU A 76 -7.41 8.43 -4.27
C LEU A 76 -8.21 9.29 -3.31
N THR A 77 -8.24 10.60 -3.53
CA THR A 77 -9.04 11.54 -2.74
C THR A 77 -10.54 11.26 -2.94
N GLU A 78 -11.00 11.13 -4.18
CA GLU A 78 -12.40 10.83 -4.51
C GLU A 78 -12.84 9.47 -4.00
N GLN A 79 -11.97 8.45 -4.11
CA GLN A 79 -12.28 7.11 -3.63
C GLN A 79 -12.15 6.96 -2.10
N GLY A 80 -11.59 7.94 -1.41
CA GLY A 80 -11.36 7.87 0.03
C GLY A 80 -10.33 6.79 0.41
N ILE A 81 -9.21 6.75 -0.29
CA ILE A 81 -8.10 5.81 -0.06
C ILE A 81 -6.90 6.59 0.47
N ALA A 82 -6.50 6.29 1.70
CA ALA A 82 -5.29 6.80 2.32
C ALA A 82 -4.10 5.87 2.05
N LEU A 83 -2.90 6.42 1.99
CA LEU A 83 -1.66 5.68 1.74
C LEU A 83 -0.58 6.05 2.74
N TYR A 84 0.16 5.06 3.18
CA TYR A 84 1.46 5.17 3.82
C TYR A 84 2.22 3.84 3.74
N ASP A 85 3.28 3.70 4.54
CA ASP A 85 4.05 2.46 4.69
C ASP A 85 4.15 2.07 6.16
N THR A 86 4.45 0.81 6.44
CA THR A 86 4.49 0.26 7.81
C THR A 86 5.78 0.59 8.56
N ALA A 87 6.75 1.24 7.92
CA ALA A 87 7.99 1.69 8.54
C ALA A 87 8.29 3.16 8.22
N THR A 88 8.80 3.89 9.22
CA THR A 88 9.32 5.25 9.07
C THR A 88 10.84 5.28 8.94
N GLU A 89 11.53 4.25 9.43
CA GLU A 89 12.98 4.10 9.32
C GLU A 89 13.34 2.66 9.04
N VAL A 90 14.25 2.48 8.08
CA VAL A 90 14.75 1.16 7.71
C VAL A 90 16.27 1.15 7.52
N ARG A 91 16.84 -0.05 7.52
CA ARG A 91 18.20 -0.30 7.05
C ARG A 91 18.12 -1.29 5.89
N ARG A 92 18.72 -0.93 4.75
CA ARG A 92 18.80 -1.85 3.60
C ARG A 92 20.04 -2.72 3.73
N LEU A 93 19.81 -4.02 3.77
CA LEU A 93 20.87 -5.02 3.82
C LEU A 93 21.38 -5.39 2.41
N GLN A 94 20.60 -5.08 1.36
CA GLN A 94 20.90 -5.38 -0.04
C GLN A 94 20.49 -4.23 -0.95
N ASP A 95 21.26 -3.96 -1.99
CA ASP A 95 20.94 -2.94 -3.01
C ASP A 95 19.96 -3.50 -4.08
N ASN A 96 18.81 -3.95 -3.64
CA ASN A 96 17.74 -4.40 -4.54
C ASN A 96 16.38 -3.81 -4.13
N ALA A 97 15.34 -4.05 -4.93
CA ALA A 97 13.98 -3.58 -4.66
C ALA A 97 13.16 -4.57 -3.82
N SER A 98 13.79 -5.64 -3.32
CA SER A 98 13.09 -6.67 -2.55
C SER A 98 12.99 -6.26 -1.08
N ASP A 99 11.80 -6.42 -0.50
CA ASP A 99 11.55 -6.22 0.92
C ASP A 99 12.29 -7.22 1.82
N LYS A 100 12.79 -8.32 1.26
CA LYS A 100 13.59 -9.33 1.99
C LYS A 100 14.88 -8.76 2.57
N GLY A 101 15.43 -7.73 1.92
CA GLY A 101 16.62 -7.01 2.39
C GLY A 101 16.31 -5.79 3.26
N LEU A 102 15.07 -5.60 3.72
CA LEU A 102 14.68 -4.50 4.60
C LEU A 102 14.67 -4.95 6.06
N GLU A 103 15.52 -4.33 6.86
CA GLU A 103 15.44 -4.37 8.33
C GLU A 103 14.63 -3.15 8.80
N ILE A 104 13.52 -3.40 9.51
CA ILE A 104 12.69 -2.33 10.07
C ILE A 104 13.38 -1.81 11.34
N VAL A 105 13.76 -0.53 11.33
CA VAL A 105 14.37 0.14 12.49
C VAL A 105 13.27 0.76 13.35
N THR A 106 12.38 1.53 12.71
CA THR A 106 11.26 2.19 13.40
C THR A 106 9.97 1.89 12.64
N PRO A 107 9.05 1.10 13.22
CA PRO A 107 7.73 0.89 12.66
C PRO A 107 6.91 2.20 12.67
N THR A 108 6.05 2.37 11.68
CA THR A 108 5.09 3.48 11.65
C THR A 108 4.08 3.33 12.78
N PRO A 109 3.81 4.39 13.58
CA PRO A 109 2.73 4.37 14.58
C PRO A 109 1.36 4.47 13.89
N VAL A 110 0.89 3.37 13.29
CA VAL A 110 -0.31 3.35 12.43
C VAL A 110 -1.57 3.78 13.20
N ALA A 111 -1.65 3.54 14.50
CA ALA A 111 -2.75 4.04 15.33
C ALA A 111 -2.91 5.57 15.20
N ASN A 112 -1.80 6.32 15.21
CA ASN A 112 -1.82 7.78 15.08
C ASN A 112 -2.28 8.24 13.67
N LEU A 113 -2.13 7.40 12.65
CA LEU A 113 -2.68 7.68 11.32
C LEU A 113 -4.20 7.46 11.31
N LEU A 114 -4.67 6.39 11.95
CA LEU A 114 -6.09 6.07 12.06
C LEU A 114 -6.85 7.10 12.88
N ASP A 115 -6.24 7.70 13.90
CA ASP A 115 -6.82 8.80 14.66
C ASP A 115 -7.18 10.02 13.78
N LYS A 116 -6.43 10.22 12.68
CA LYS A 116 -6.67 11.28 11.70
C LYS A 116 -7.71 10.90 10.64
N LEU A 117 -8.18 9.66 10.64
CA LEU A 117 -9.08 9.09 9.64
C LEU A 117 -10.37 8.54 10.30
N PRO A 118 -11.27 9.40 10.79
CA PRO A 118 -12.41 8.99 11.62
C PRO A 118 -13.38 8.03 10.92
N GLN A 119 -13.41 8.02 9.58
CA GLN A 119 -14.26 7.12 8.79
C GLN A 119 -13.55 5.80 8.42
N CYS A 120 -12.23 5.70 8.62
CA CYS A 120 -11.46 4.51 8.27
C CYS A 120 -11.69 3.40 9.29
N ARG A 121 -12.11 2.23 8.81
CA ARG A 121 -12.23 1.00 9.60
C ARG A 121 -11.55 -0.19 8.92
N THR A 122 -10.87 0.06 7.81
CA THR A 122 -10.18 -0.96 7.04
C THR A 122 -8.73 -0.54 6.81
N VAL A 123 -7.83 -1.45 7.17
CA VAL A 123 -6.40 -1.36 6.88
C VAL A 123 -6.05 -2.47 5.91
N VAL A 124 -5.28 -2.15 4.89
CA VAL A 124 -4.81 -3.11 3.89
C VAL A 124 -3.30 -3.09 3.86
N THR A 125 -2.68 -4.23 4.05
CA THR A 125 -1.23 -4.39 3.83
C THR A 125 -0.96 -5.03 2.48
N THR A 126 0.00 -4.49 1.75
CA THR A 126 0.39 -4.96 0.41
C THR A 126 1.71 -5.70 0.47
N GLY A 127 1.63 -7.02 0.59
CA GLY A 127 2.81 -7.90 0.70
C GLY A 127 3.11 -8.38 2.12
N GLU A 128 4.05 -9.30 2.21
CA GLU A 128 4.38 -10.03 3.45
C GLU A 128 5.03 -9.13 4.50
N LYS A 129 6.08 -8.41 4.12
CA LYS A 129 6.84 -7.54 5.04
C LYS A 129 5.95 -6.50 5.72
N ALA A 130 5.07 -5.83 4.95
CA ALA A 130 4.11 -4.87 5.49
C ALA A 130 3.17 -5.53 6.49
N THR A 131 2.64 -6.71 6.15
CA THR A 131 1.74 -7.46 7.03
C THR A 131 2.42 -7.87 8.33
N GLU A 132 3.61 -8.46 8.25
CA GLU A 132 4.36 -8.90 9.42
C GLU A 132 4.70 -7.73 10.34
N THR A 133 5.18 -6.61 9.77
CA THR A 133 5.54 -5.42 10.56
C THR A 133 4.35 -4.90 11.35
N LEU A 134 3.17 -4.80 10.71
CA LEU A 134 1.98 -4.31 11.38
C LEU A 134 1.42 -5.33 12.38
N CYS A 135 1.36 -6.61 12.03
CA CYS A 135 0.88 -7.67 12.91
C CYS A 135 1.74 -7.82 14.16
N ASN A 136 3.07 -7.69 14.03
CA ASN A 136 3.97 -7.69 15.18
C ASN A 136 3.73 -6.49 16.10
N GLN A 137 3.49 -5.30 15.52
CA GLN A 137 3.20 -4.09 16.29
C GLN A 137 1.90 -4.23 17.11
N TRP A 138 0.87 -4.87 16.55
CA TRP A 138 -0.43 -5.02 17.17
C TRP A 138 -0.65 -6.37 17.84
N GLN A 139 0.34 -7.27 17.81
CA GLN A 139 0.30 -8.61 18.39
C GLN A 139 -0.92 -9.42 17.91
N ILE A 140 -1.21 -9.31 16.62
CA ILE A 140 -2.28 -10.07 15.95
C ILE A 140 -1.70 -11.09 14.97
N GLN A 141 -2.44 -12.17 14.74
CA GLN A 141 -2.03 -13.17 13.76
C GLN A 141 -2.22 -12.64 12.33
N PRO A 142 -1.22 -12.76 11.44
CA PRO A 142 -1.35 -12.31 10.07
C PRO A 142 -2.41 -13.14 9.33
N PRO A 143 -3.34 -12.48 8.62
CA PRO A 143 -4.29 -13.20 7.78
C PRO A 143 -3.60 -13.87 6.58
N LYS A 144 -4.26 -14.87 5.98
CA LYS A 144 -3.82 -15.42 4.71
C LYS A 144 -3.96 -14.38 3.59
N VAL A 145 -3.17 -14.52 2.53
CA VAL A 145 -3.26 -13.62 1.36
C VAL A 145 -4.67 -13.65 0.79
N GLY A 146 -5.25 -12.47 0.56
CA GLY A 146 -6.62 -12.28 0.09
C GLY A 146 -7.69 -12.36 1.19
N GLN A 147 -7.31 -12.52 2.46
CA GLN A 147 -8.23 -12.61 3.60
C GLN A 147 -8.00 -11.47 4.59
N PHE A 148 -8.90 -11.34 5.56
CA PHE A 148 -8.78 -10.37 6.65
C PHE A 148 -8.89 -11.04 8.03
N VAL A 149 -8.45 -10.30 9.04
CA VAL A 149 -8.78 -10.53 10.44
C VAL A 149 -9.42 -9.27 11.03
N GLU A 150 -10.33 -9.45 11.99
CA GLU A 150 -10.85 -8.33 12.78
C GLU A 150 -10.01 -8.18 14.05
N PHE A 151 -9.78 -6.92 14.43
CA PHE A 151 -9.07 -6.58 15.66
C PHE A 151 -9.63 -5.30 16.27
N ASN A 152 -9.43 -5.14 17.58
CA ASN A 152 -9.86 -3.96 18.31
C ASN A 152 -8.68 -3.04 18.56
N LEU A 153 -8.85 -1.76 18.27
CA LEU A 153 -7.87 -0.72 18.54
C LEU A 153 -8.59 0.50 19.11
N GLN A 154 -8.19 0.95 20.30
CA GLN A 154 -8.75 2.12 20.96
C GLN A 154 -10.29 2.12 21.07
N GLY A 155 -10.88 0.94 21.29
CA GLY A 155 -12.33 0.77 21.44
C GLY A 155 -13.13 0.70 20.13
N ALA A 156 -12.47 0.70 18.98
CA ALA A 156 -13.09 0.51 17.68
C ALA A 156 -12.63 -0.80 17.03
N THR A 157 -13.52 -1.44 16.27
CA THR A 157 -13.21 -2.64 15.49
C THR A 157 -12.73 -2.25 14.11
N TYR A 158 -11.62 -2.84 13.70
CA TYR A 158 -11.00 -2.67 12.39
C TYR A 158 -10.87 -4.02 11.69
N ARG A 159 -10.75 -3.98 10.36
CA ARG A 159 -10.36 -5.13 9.52
C ARG A 159 -8.98 -4.90 8.95
N LEU A 160 -8.10 -5.89 9.12
CA LEU A 160 -6.81 -5.92 8.44
C LEU A 160 -6.86 -6.95 7.31
N TYR A 161 -6.80 -6.48 6.08
CA TYR A 161 -6.65 -7.31 4.89
C TYR A 161 -5.18 -7.49 4.54
N ARG A 162 -4.77 -8.71 4.18
CA ARG A 162 -3.48 -8.99 3.58
C ARG A 162 -3.65 -9.22 2.08
N MET A 163 -3.12 -8.32 1.26
CA MET A 163 -3.17 -8.43 -0.18
C MET A 163 -1.85 -8.91 -0.77
N PRO A 164 -1.86 -9.55 -1.95
CA PRO A 164 -0.62 -9.90 -2.62
C PRO A 164 0.20 -8.65 -2.92
N SER A 165 1.52 -8.77 -2.87
CA SER A 165 2.41 -7.66 -3.23
C SER A 165 2.17 -7.22 -4.66
N SER A 166 2.13 -5.91 -4.87
CA SER A 166 2.06 -5.30 -6.20
C SER A 166 3.41 -5.28 -6.94
N SER A 167 4.49 -5.64 -6.26
CA SER A 167 5.81 -5.75 -6.90
C SER A 167 5.80 -6.80 -8.01
N ARG A 168 6.47 -6.53 -9.13
CA ARG A 168 6.70 -7.54 -10.18
C ARG A 168 7.63 -8.66 -9.76
N ALA A 169 8.42 -8.47 -8.71
CA ALA A 169 9.22 -9.53 -8.10
C ALA A 169 8.35 -10.59 -7.38
N TYR A 170 7.11 -10.25 -7.04
CA TYR A 170 6.16 -11.21 -6.49
C TYR A 170 5.59 -12.09 -7.62
N PRO A 171 5.73 -13.45 -7.54
CA PRO A 171 5.47 -14.36 -8.66
C PRO A 171 3.96 -14.59 -8.88
N LEU A 172 3.23 -13.53 -9.18
CA LEU A 172 1.80 -13.54 -9.49
C LEU A 172 1.53 -12.61 -10.67
N ALA A 173 0.84 -13.10 -11.69
CA ALA A 173 0.49 -12.31 -12.87
C ALA A 173 -0.44 -11.13 -12.52
N LEU A 174 -0.38 -10.06 -13.31
CA LEU A 174 -1.15 -8.84 -13.11
C LEU A 174 -2.66 -9.13 -12.99
N GLU A 175 -3.19 -9.99 -13.85
CA GLU A 175 -4.61 -10.36 -13.87
C GLU A 175 -5.04 -11.04 -12.56
N LYS A 176 -4.21 -11.91 -12.02
CA LYS A 176 -4.47 -12.60 -10.74
C LYS A 176 -4.36 -11.64 -9.55
N LYS A 177 -3.39 -10.71 -9.58
CA LYS A 177 -3.34 -9.62 -8.59
C LYS A 177 -4.61 -8.78 -8.66
N THR A 178 -4.99 -8.35 -9.86
CA THR A 178 -6.20 -7.55 -10.10
C THR A 178 -7.45 -8.26 -9.60
N ALA A 179 -7.59 -9.56 -9.84
CA ALA A 179 -8.71 -10.35 -9.34
C ALA A 179 -8.78 -10.37 -7.80
N ALA A 180 -7.65 -10.53 -7.11
CA ALA A 180 -7.60 -10.48 -5.66
C ALA A 180 -8.02 -9.10 -5.12
N TYR A 181 -7.49 -8.02 -5.69
CA TYR A 181 -7.88 -6.65 -5.29
C TYR A 181 -9.33 -6.33 -5.65
N ARG A 182 -9.89 -6.90 -6.73
CA ARG A 182 -11.31 -6.75 -7.09
C ARG A 182 -12.21 -7.26 -5.97
N ILE A 183 -11.93 -8.44 -5.43
CA ILE A 183 -12.69 -9.01 -4.31
C ILE A 183 -12.66 -8.05 -3.11
N LEU A 184 -11.49 -7.57 -2.71
CA LEU A 184 -11.34 -6.61 -1.63
C LEU A 184 -12.22 -5.36 -1.84
N PHE A 185 -12.08 -4.70 -3.00
CA PHE A 185 -12.80 -3.45 -3.26
C PHE A 185 -14.31 -3.66 -3.34
N GLN A 186 -14.77 -4.80 -3.91
CA GLN A 186 -16.19 -5.15 -3.94
C GLN A 186 -16.75 -5.41 -2.53
N GLU A 187 -16.02 -6.15 -1.67
CA GLU A 187 -16.41 -6.36 -0.27
C GLU A 187 -16.50 -5.04 0.51
N LEU A 188 -15.68 -4.06 0.18
CA LEU A 188 -15.71 -2.73 0.79
C LEU A 188 -16.74 -1.80 0.14
N GLY A 189 -17.53 -2.28 -0.83
CA GLY A 189 -18.61 -1.53 -1.49
C GLY A 189 -18.12 -0.45 -2.46
N TYR A 190 -16.95 -0.62 -3.05
CA TYR A 190 -16.52 0.24 -4.15
C TYR A 190 -17.22 -0.15 -5.46
N ILE A 191 -17.53 0.85 -6.27
CA ILE A 191 -18.07 0.66 -7.63
C ILE A 191 -16.87 0.51 -8.57
N LEU A 192 -16.80 -0.61 -9.30
CA LEU A 192 -15.70 -0.97 -10.18
C LEU A 192 -16.17 -1.10 -11.63
#